data_b8206765cf889c99dd6e7088df6eeb8f
#
_entry.id   b8206765cf889c99dd6e7088df6eeb8f
#
_cell.length_a   1.000
_cell.length_b   1.000
_cell.length_c   1.000
_cell.angle_alpha   90.00
_cell.angle_beta   90.00
_cell.angle_gamma   90.00
#
_symmetry.space_group_name_H-M   'P 1'
#
loop_
_entity.id
_entity.type
_entity.pdbx_description
1 polymer ?
#
loop_
_entity_poly.entity_id
_entity_poly.type
_entity_poly.pdbx_seq_one_letter_code
_entity_poly.pdbx_strand_id
1 'polypeptide(L)'
;GHVTYLPLNDLAAWEEELDKGDVCAVIIECIQGVGGIQMATPEFAQGLAAACKRNGTILVCDEIQCGYGRSGKFFAHQWLGIKPDLITVAKGIGNGFPMSGLLISPDFKPVYGQLGTTFGGNHLACTAALAVLDVMEQENLVENARQMGDYLIAELKKLQQSQPHITDVRGRGLMIGVEFDVPHADVRKKLVYEQHCFTGCAGTNLLRLLPPLCITKAEADDFISRLTTVLNAL
;
A
#
# COMPACT_ATOMS: atom_id res chain seq x y z
N GLY A 1 13.93 14.68 -19.49
CA GLY A 1 13.60 14.68 -18.07
C GLY A 1 14.53 13.74 -17.34
N HIS A 2 14.50 13.80 -16.02
CA HIS A 2 15.38 12.96 -15.19
C HIS A 2 14.62 11.76 -14.58
N VAL A 3 13.37 11.55 -15.01
CA VAL A 3 12.52 10.45 -14.51
C VAL A 3 11.84 9.77 -15.69
N THR A 4 11.92 8.45 -15.73
CA THR A 4 11.22 7.57 -16.67
C THR A 4 10.16 6.79 -15.90
N TYR A 5 8.93 6.75 -16.41
CA TYR A 5 7.84 5.94 -15.86
C TYR A 5 7.69 4.68 -16.70
N LEU A 6 7.67 3.53 -16.03
CA LEU A 6 7.56 2.23 -16.69
C LEU A 6 6.36 1.45 -16.14
N PRO A 7 5.75 0.56 -16.95
CA PRO A 7 4.63 -0.26 -16.52
C PRO A 7 5.04 -1.21 -15.37
N LEU A 8 4.20 -1.32 -14.34
CA LEU A 8 4.38 -2.31 -13.29
C LEU A 8 4.24 -3.72 -13.89
N ASN A 9 5.07 -4.66 -13.45
CA ASN A 9 5.11 -6.06 -13.88
C ASN A 9 5.59 -6.30 -15.33
N ASP A 10 6.09 -5.29 -16.03
CA ASP A 10 6.77 -5.44 -17.31
C ASP A 10 8.29 -5.45 -17.11
N LEU A 11 8.84 -6.57 -16.63
CA LEU A 11 10.26 -6.69 -16.29
C LEU A 11 11.18 -6.35 -17.46
N ALA A 12 10.78 -6.72 -18.69
CA ALA A 12 11.59 -6.48 -19.87
C ALA A 12 11.82 -4.98 -20.13
N ALA A 13 10.77 -4.16 -19.99
CA ALA A 13 10.89 -2.72 -20.13
C ALA A 13 11.81 -2.10 -19.05
N TRP A 14 11.78 -2.64 -17.82
CA TRP A 14 12.65 -2.17 -16.75
C TRP A 14 14.10 -2.58 -16.96
N GLU A 15 14.36 -3.81 -17.43
CA GLU A 15 15.72 -4.27 -17.74
C GLU A 15 16.33 -3.47 -18.90
N GLU A 16 15.56 -3.20 -19.97
CA GLU A 16 16.00 -2.35 -21.07
C GLU A 16 16.42 -0.94 -20.62
N GLU A 17 15.66 -0.33 -19.69
CA GLU A 17 16.00 0.98 -19.17
C GLU A 17 17.25 0.94 -18.27
N LEU A 18 17.33 -0.05 -17.39
CA LEU A 18 18.46 -0.20 -16.47
C LEU A 18 19.78 -0.53 -17.19
N ASP A 19 19.71 -1.31 -18.26
CA ASP A 19 20.89 -1.72 -19.03
C ASP A 19 21.54 -0.56 -19.82
N LYS A 20 20.89 0.62 -19.88
CA LYS A 20 21.50 1.87 -20.37
C LYS A 20 22.64 2.37 -19.46
N GLY A 21 22.62 1.97 -18.18
CA GLY A 21 23.70 2.24 -17.23
C GLY A 21 23.72 3.68 -16.65
N ASP A 22 22.67 4.46 -16.86
CA ASP A 22 22.53 5.86 -16.38
C ASP A 22 21.43 6.05 -15.33
N VAL A 23 20.80 4.96 -14.88
CA VAL A 23 19.75 4.99 -13.86
C VAL A 23 20.37 4.87 -12.47
N CYS A 24 20.29 5.92 -11.66
CA CYS A 24 20.84 5.91 -10.29
C CYS A 24 19.94 5.21 -9.27
N ALA A 25 18.61 5.26 -9.44
CA ALA A 25 17.67 4.63 -8.52
C ALA A 25 16.36 4.25 -9.21
N VAL A 26 15.74 3.19 -8.70
CA VAL A 26 14.39 2.76 -9.01
C VAL A 26 13.53 2.95 -7.75
N ILE A 27 12.33 3.51 -7.92
CA ILE A 27 11.36 3.65 -6.82
C ILE A 27 10.09 2.92 -7.21
N ILE A 28 9.63 2.00 -6.37
CA ILE A 28 8.38 1.25 -6.57
C ILE A 28 7.51 1.24 -5.31
N GLU A 29 6.20 1.33 -5.48
CA GLU A 29 5.24 0.86 -4.49
C GLU A 29 4.98 -0.64 -4.74
N CYS A 30 5.20 -1.49 -3.75
CA CYS A 30 4.91 -2.94 -3.86
C CYS A 30 3.41 -3.22 -4.06
N ILE A 31 2.57 -2.34 -3.50
CA ILE A 31 1.13 -2.24 -3.75
C ILE A 31 0.85 -0.76 -3.98
N GLN A 32 0.44 -0.41 -5.18
CA GLN A 32 0.20 0.98 -5.56
C GLN A 32 -1.04 1.55 -4.87
N GLY A 33 -0.88 2.64 -4.15
CA GLY A 33 -1.98 3.30 -3.47
C GLY A 33 -2.91 4.04 -4.43
N VAL A 34 -2.41 5.11 -5.04
CA VAL A 34 -3.15 5.94 -5.99
C VAL A 34 -3.27 5.27 -7.36
N GLY A 35 -2.32 4.42 -7.72
CA GLY A 35 -2.33 3.64 -8.95
C GLY A 35 -3.39 2.53 -9.03
N GLY A 36 -4.31 2.44 -8.06
CA GLY A 36 -5.47 1.54 -8.13
C GLY A 36 -5.24 0.16 -7.53
N ILE A 37 -4.47 0.07 -6.46
CA ILE A 37 -4.17 -1.19 -5.75
C ILE A 37 -3.57 -2.26 -6.70
N GLN A 38 -2.80 -1.80 -7.68
CA GLN A 38 -2.01 -2.71 -8.50
C GLN A 38 -0.87 -3.29 -7.66
N MET A 39 -0.62 -4.58 -7.77
CA MET A 39 0.38 -5.29 -6.98
C MET A 39 1.54 -5.73 -7.86
N ALA A 40 2.76 -5.51 -7.39
CA ALA A 40 3.93 -6.14 -7.98
C ALA A 40 3.86 -7.66 -7.77
N THR A 41 4.19 -8.43 -8.82
CA THR A 41 4.34 -9.88 -8.65
C THR A 41 5.71 -10.22 -8.06
N PRO A 42 5.83 -11.36 -7.34
CA PRO A 42 7.13 -11.79 -6.81
C PRO A 42 8.19 -11.95 -7.92
N GLU A 43 7.82 -12.49 -9.07
CA GLU A 43 8.70 -12.71 -10.20
C GLU A 43 9.25 -11.38 -10.74
N PHE A 44 8.37 -10.41 -10.95
CA PHE A 44 8.76 -9.06 -11.35
C PHE A 44 9.69 -8.40 -10.33
N ALA A 45 9.30 -8.40 -9.06
CA ALA A 45 10.06 -7.72 -8.01
C ALA A 45 11.45 -8.34 -7.81
N GLN A 46 11.56 -9.67 -7.85
CA GLN A 46 12.83 -10.37 -7.73
C GLN A 46 13.71 -10.14 -8.96
N GLY A 47 13.15 -10.19 -10.17
CA GLY A 47 13.85 -9.84 -11.40
C GLY A 47 14.36 -8.39 -11.38
N LEU A 48 13.51 -7.45 -10.98
CA LEU A 48 13.88 -6.04 -10.85
C LEU A 48 15.01 -5.82 -9.83
N ALA A 49 14.92 -6.46 -8.66
CA ALA A 49 15.97 -6.37 -7.63
C ALA A 49 17.29 -6.94 -8.16
N ALA A 50 17.25 -8.04 -8.91
CA ALA A 50 18.44 -8.60 -9.55
C ALA A 50 19.02 -7.66 -10.62
N ALA A 51 18.17 -7.03 -11.45
CA ALA A 51 18.58 -6.07 -12.45
C ALA A 51 19.21 -4.81 -11.82
N CYS A 52 18.58 -4.25 -10.79
CA CYS A 52 19.14 -3.14 -10.02
C CYS A 52 20.55 -3.47 -9.49
N LYS A 53 20.70 -4.64 -8.89
CA LYS A 53 21.99 -5.11 -8.37
C LYS A 53 23.05 -5.25 -9.46
N ARG A 54 22.69 -5.79 -10.64
CA ARG A 54 23.62 -5.92 -11.79
C ARG A 54 24.13 -4.57 -12.28
N ASN A 55 23.25 -3.58 -12.29
CA ASN A 55 23.52 -2.26 -12.86
C ASN A 55 24.02 -1.24 -11.80
N GLY A 56 24.16 -1.64 -10.54
CA GLY A 56 24.54 -0.72 -9.46
C GLY A 56 23.48 0.35 -9.18
N THR A 57 22.23 0.09 -9.54
CA THR A 57 21.08 0.98 -9.33
C THR A 57 20.49 0.75 -7.94
N ILE A 58 20.15 1.80 -7.22
CA ILE A 58 19.54 1.73 -5.88
C ILE A 58 18.06 1.33 -6.02
N LEU A 59 17.64 0.32 -5.26
CA LEU A 59 16.23 -0.08 -5.19
C LEU A 59 15.56 0.55 -3.95
N VAL A 60 14.55 1.38 -4.20
CA VAL A 60 13.75 2.04 -3.17
C VAL A 60 12.34 1.44 -3.16
N CYS A 61 11.92 0.90 -2.02
CA CYS A 61 10.52 0.54 -1.80
C CYS A 61 9.78 1.68 -1.08
N ASP A 62 8.75 2.21 -1.72
CA ASP A 62 7.85 3.17 -1.11
C ASP A 62 6.80 2.41 -0.27
N GLU A 63 7.04 2.37 1.04
CA GLU A 63 6.16 1.73 2.02
C GLU A 63 5.29 2.76 2.77
N ILE A 64 5.18 3.97 2.24
CA ILE A 64 4.41 5.06 2.87
C ILE A 64 2.95 4.67 3.07
N GLN A 65 2.35 3.94 2.12
CA GLN A 65 0.96 3.51 2.22
C GLN A 65 0.80 2.03 2.53
N CYS A 66 1.63 1.16 1.96
CA CYS A 66 1.50 -0.29 2.08
C CYS A 66 2.25 -0.89 3.27
N GLY A 67 3.14 -0.12 3.92
CA GLY A 67 3.88 -0.54 5.10
C GLY A 67 3.10 -0.42 6.42
N TYR A 68 3.79 -0.61 7.52
CA TYR A 68 3.26 -0.56 8.88
C TYR A 68 2.03 -1.46 9.07
N GLY A 69 2.16 -2.72 8.66
CA GLY A 69 1.14 -3.73 8.86
C GLY A 69 -0.02 -3.72 7.87
N ARG A 70 -0.18 -2.66 7.06
CA ARG A 70 -1.31 -2.45 6.16
C ARG A 70 -1.58 -3.63 5.24
N SER A 71 -0.53 -4.25 4.70
CA SER A 71 -0.63 -5.40 3.78
C SER A 71 -0.71 -6.76 4.47
N GLY A 72 -0.74 -6.82 5.82
CA GLY A 72 -0.69 -8.07 6.58
C GLY A 72 0.72 -8.63 6.80
N LYS A 73 1.75 -7.85 6.45
CA LYS A 73 3.14 -7.95 6.92
C LYS A 73 3.59 -6.57 7.33
N PHE A 74 4.66 -6.45 8.13
CA PHE A 74 5.11 -5.14 8.59
C PHE A 74 5.45 -4.23 7.40
N PHE A 75 6.16 -4.77 6.39
CA PHE A 75 6.40 -4.13 5.10
C PHE A 75 5.88 -4.99 3.94
N ALA A 76 5.32 -4.36 2.92
CA ALA A 76 4.74 -5.07 1.78
C ALA A 76 5.81 -5.80 0.93
N HIS A 77 7.03 -5.27 0.80
CA HIS A 77 8.13 -5.93 0.08
C HIS A 77 8.47 -7.31 0.62
N GLN A 78 8.14 -7.59 1.89
CA GLN A 78 8.34 -8.92 2.49
C GLN A 78 7.49 -10.02 1.83
N TRP A 79 6.37 -9.66 1.18
CA TRP A 79 5.57 -10.58 0.38
C TRP A 79 6.26 -10.98 -0.93
N LEU A 80 7.13 -10.11 -1.43
CA LEU A 80 7.80 -10.28 -2.70
C LEU A 80 9.16 -11.00 -2.57
N GLY A 81 9.64 -11.18 -1.32
CA GLY A 81 10.92 -11.83 -1.06
C GLY A 81 12.14 -11.01 -1.51
N ILE A 82 12.01 -9.69 -1.60
CA ILE A 82 13.10 -8.77 -1.94
C ILE A 82 13.62 -8.03 -0.71
N LYS A 83 14.86 -7.53 -0.82
CA LYS A 83 15.47 -6.65 0.17
C LYS A 83 15.85 -5.35 -0.54
N PRO A 84 15.09 -4.26 -0.33
CA PRO A 84 15.42 -2.98 -0.92
C PRO A 84 16.63 -2.34 -0.22
N ASP A 85 17.28 -1.40 -0.90
CA ASP A 85 18.36 -0.59 -0.34
C ASP A 85 17.83 0.53 0.56
N LEU A 86 16.68 1.11 0.15
CA LEU A 86 16.01 2.18 0.89
C LEU A 86 14.52 1.85 1.05
N ILE A 87 13.95 2.23 2.20
CA ILE A 87 12.50 2.10 2.46
C ILE A 87 11.98 3.45 2.95
N THR A 88 11.06 4.05 2.20
CA THR A 88 10.38 5.27 2.64
C THR A 88 9.17 4.91 3.50
N VAL A 89 9.00 5.61 4.62
CA VAL A 89 7.90 5.39 5.57
C VAL A 89 7.27 6.71 6.00
N ALA A 90 5.94 6.73 6.09
CA ALA A 90 5.16 7.84 6.61
C ALA A 90 3.78 7.33 7.03
N LYS A 91 2.76 8.20 7.07
CA LYS A 91 1.35 7.86 7.38
C LYS A 91 1.19 6.98 8.62
N GLY A 92 1.20 5.65 8.45
CA GLY A 92 1.02 4.68 9.53
C GLY A 92 2.06 4.79 10.65
N ILE A 93 3.29 5.23 10.35
CA ILE A 93 4.35 5.40 11.36
C ILE A 93 3.95 6.31 12.52
N GLY A 94 3.20 7.38 12.25
CA GLY A 94 2.76 8.33 13.26
C GLY A 94 1.26 8.24 13.59
N ASN A 95 0.50 7.41 12.89
CA ASN A 95 -0.96 7.24 13.04
C ASN A 95 -1.72 8.58 13.18
N GLY A 96 -1.42 9.53 12.30
CA GLY A 96 -1.99 10.89 12.30
C GLY A 96 -1.04 11.98 12.83
N PHE A 97 0.00 11.63 13.58
CA PHE A 97 1.06 12.59 13.90
C PHE A 97 1.95 12.83 12.67
N PRO A 98 2.24 14.10 12.29
CA PRO A 98 3.05 14.41 11.11
C PRO A 98 4.49 13.95 11.27
N MET A 99 4.85 12.83 10.67
CA MET A 99 6.22 12.36 10.59
C MET A 99 6.43 11.43 9.40
N SER A 100 7.69 11.30 9.01
CA SER A 100 8.16 10.35 8.02
C SER A 100 9.57 9.90 8.38
N GLY A 101 10.03 8.85 7.72
CA GLY A 101 11.37 8.32 7.90
C GLY A 101 11.87 7.65 6.63
N LEU A 102 13.17 7.41 6.63
CA LEU A 102 13.83 6.63 5.59
C LEU A 102 14.71 5.57 6.30
N LEU A 103 14.44 4.31 6.02
CA LEU A 103 15.32 3.23 6.43
C LEU A 103 16.37 3.04 5.34
N ILE A 104 17.63 3.00 5.75
CA ILE A 104 18.77 3.01 4.83
C ILE A 104 19.59 1.76 5.09
N SER A 105 19.95 1.02 4.01
CA SER A 105 20.83 -0.13 4.10
C SER A 105 22.18 0.29 4.73
N PRO A 106 22.80 -0.55 5.58
CA PRO A 106 24.11 -0.29 6.15
C PRO A 106 25.24 -0.19 5.12
N ASP A 107 24.96 -0.53 3.85
CA ASP A 107 25.91 -0.36 2.75
C ASP A 107 26.15 1.12 2.41
N PHE A 108 25.21 2.00 2.76
CA PHE A 108 25.37 3.46 2.65
C PHE A 108 26.04 4.01 3.89
N LYS A 109 27.10 4.77 3.67
CA LYS A 109 27.83 5.44 4.76
C LYS A 109 27.41 6.91 4.84
N PRO A 110 26.95 7.38 6.00
CA PRO A 110 26.58 8.77 6.16
C PRO A 110 27.79 9.69 6.04
N VAL A 111 27.58 10.84 5.42
CA VAL A 111 28.57 11.93 5.35
C VAL A 111 28.01 13.12 6.12
N TYR A 112 28.83 13.72 6.98
CA TYR A 112 28.42 14.88 7.77
C TYR A 112 27.92 16.02 6.86
N GLY A 113 26.76 16.58 7.20
CA GLY A 113 26.13 17.67 6.43
C GLY A 113 25.37 17.23 5.18
N GLN A 114 25.31 15.93 4.85
CA GLN A 114 24.61 15.44 3.68
C GLN A 114 23.07 15.58 3.83
N LEU A 115 22.55 15.35 5.03
CA LEU A 115 21.14 15.45 5.35
C LEU A 115 20.97 16.37 6.54
N GLY A 116 19.92 17.20 6.50
CA GLY A 116 19.57 18.08 7.60
C GLY A 116 18.08 18.39 7.61
N THR A 117 17.50 18.48 8.81
CA THR A 117 16.12 18.86 9.01
C THR A 117 15.96 19.52 10.36
N THR A 118 15.20 20.60 10.43
CA THR A 118 14.98 21.34 11.67
C THR A 118 14.18 20.57 12.69
N PHE A 119 13.10 19.89 12.25
CA PHE A 119 12.19 19.17 13.14
C PHE A 119 12.28 17.65 13.05
N GLY A 120 13.12 17.11 12.18
CA GLY A 120 13.28 15.66 12.03
C GLY A 120 13.78 15.01 13.32
N GLY A 121 13.19 13.90 13.72
CA GLY A 121 13.53 13.18 14.93
C GLY A 121 13.16 13.90 16.22
N ASN A 122 12.22 14.88 16.20
CA ASN A 122 11.77 15.52 17.40
C ASN A 122 11.10 14.53 18.37
N HIS A 123 11.19 14.80 19.68
CA HIS A 123 10.75 13.88 20.72
C HIS A 123 9.27 13.50 20.63
N LEU A 124 8.38 14.46 20.27
CA LEU A 124 6.95 14.18 20.14
C LEU A 124 6.66 13.20 19.00
N ALA A 125 7.27 13.41 17.85
CA ALA A 125 7.13 12.49 16.70
C ALA A 125 7.64 11.09 17.03
N CYS A 126 8.84 11.00 17.64
CA CYS A 126 9.43 9.71 18.04
C CYS A 126 8.57 9.01 19.11
N THR A 127 8.03 9.73 20.08
CA THR A 127 7.13 9.17 21.10
C THR A 127 5.83 8.66 20.47
N ALA A 128 5.25 9.40 19.52
CA ALA A 128 4.06 8.95 18.80
C ALA A 128 4.34 7.66 18.00
N ALA A 129 5.48 7.60 17.31
CA ALA A 129 5.85 6.40 16.55
C ALA A 129 6.10 5.18 17.45
N LEU A 130 6.74 5.36 18.60
CA LEU A 130 6.94 4.29 19.58
C LEU A 130 5.61 3.77 20.09
N ALA A 131 4.68 4.66 20.47
CA ALA A 131 3.34 4.27 20.91
C ALA A 131 2.57 3.48 19.82
N VAL A 132 2.73 3.85 18.55
CA VAL A 132 2.15 3.09 17.43
C VAL A 132 2.72 1.68 17.37
N LEU A 133 4.04 1.53 17.48
CA LEU A 133 4.69 0.22 17.45
C LEU A 133 4.26 -0.65 18.63
N ASP A 134 4.21 -0.07 19.83
CA ASP A 134 3.76 -0.76 21.06
C ASP A 134 2.33 -1.30 20.91
N VAL A 135 1.40 -0.49 20.42
CA VAL A 135 0.01 -0.92 20.17
C VAL A 135 -0.07 -1.98 19.08
N MET A 136 0.68 -1.81 17.99
CA MET A 136 0.71 -2.79 16.90
C MET A 136 1.18 -4.17 17.40
N GLU A 137 2.17 -4.21 18.29
CA GLU A 137 2.66 -5.45 18.88
C GLU A 137 1.67 -6.02 19.92
N GLN A 138 1.23 -5.21 20.88
CA GLN A 138 0.33 -5.63 21.96
C GLN A 138 -1.02 -6.17 21.45
N GLU A 139 -1.59 -5.54 20.42
CA GLU A 139 -2.86 -5.92 19.82
C GLU A 139 -2.72 -6.85 18.61
N ASN A 140 -1.49 -7.26 18.26
CA ASN A 140 -1.19 -8.12 17.12
C ASN A 140 -1.82 -7.64 15.80
N LEU A 141 -1.73 -6.33 15.55
CA LEU A 141 -2.47 -5.67 14.47
C LEU A 141 -2.02 -6.08 13.07
N VAL A 142 -0.76 -6.51 12.90
CA VAL A 142 -0.27 -7.00 11.60
C VAL A 142 -0.98 -8.30 11.21
N GLU A 143 -1.14 -9.22 12.17
CA GLU A 143 -1.86 -10.47 11.93
C GLU A 143 -3.36 -10.24 11.78
N ASN A 144 -3.95 -9.33 12.57
CA ASN A 144 -5.35 -8.93 12.38
C ASN A 144 -5.57 -8.36 10.97
N ALA A 145 -4.68 -7.49 10.48
CA ALA A 145 -4.76 -6.94 9.14
C ALA A 145 -4.69 -8.04 8.06
N ARG A 146 -3.88 -9.08 8.27
CA ARG A 146 -3.82 -10.23 7.38
C ARG A 146 -5.14 -10.99 7.38
N GLN A 147 -5.63 -11.40 8.57
CA GLN A 147 -6.85 -12.22 8.71
C GLN A 147 -8.10 -11.49 8.22
N MET A 148 -8.26 -10.23 8.62
CA MET A 148 -9.42 -9.42 8.21
C MET A 148 -9.34 -9.02 6.73
N GLY A 149 -8.15 -8.84 6.20
CA GLY A 149 -7.93 -8.63 4.77
C GLY A 149 -8.33 -9.83 3.94
N ASP A 150 -7.85 -11.03 4.30
CA ASP A 150 -8.22 -12.28 3.64
C ASP A 150 -9.74 -12.49 3.71
N TYR A 151 -10.36 -12.23 4.87
CA TYR A 151 -11.80 -12.30 5.06
C TYR A 151 -12.57 -11.34 4.16
N LEU A 152 -12.23 -10.04 4.19
CA LEU A 152 -12.89 -9.01 3.38
C LEU A 152 -12.77 -9.28 1.88
N ILE A 153 -11.58 -9.68 1.42
CA ILE A 153 -11.36 -10.03 0.01
C ILE A 153 -12.23 -11.23 -0.39
N ALA A 154 -12.34 -12.24 0.47
CA ALA A 154 -13.19 -13.40 0.20
C ALA A 154 -14.68 -13.02 0.11
N GLU A 155 -15.19 -12.21 1.05
CA GLU A 155 -16.58 -11.75 1.04
C GLU A 155 -16.86 -10.83 -0.16
N LEU A 156 -15.95 -9.92 -0.50
CA LEU A 156 -16.07 -9.06 -1.68
C LEU A 156 -16.08 -9.87 -2.99
N LYS A 157 -15.27 -10.93 -3.09
CA LYS A 157 -15.29 -11.84 -4.24
C LYS A 157 -16.57 -12.68 -4.32
N LYS A 158 -17.18 -13.04 -3.19
CA LYS A 158 -18.52 -13.63 -3.18
C LYS A 158 -19.57 -12.63 -3.66
N LEU A 159 -19.49 -11.40 -3.17
CA LEU A 159 -20.38 -10.32 -3.59
C LEU A 159 -20.26 -10.05 -5.10
N GLN A 160 -19.05 -10.06 -5.66
CA GLN A 160 -18.77 -9.93 -7.10
C GLN A 160 -19.55 -10.95 -7.94
N GLN A 161 -19.75 -12.17 -7.45
CA GLN A 161 -20.50 -13.21 -8.18
C GLN A 161 -22.00 -12.88 -8.35
N SER A 162 -22.56 -12.06 -7.46
CA SER A 162 -23.96 -11.67 -7.44
C SER A 162 -24.19 -10.22 -7.85
N GLN A 163 -23.14 -9.42 -7.96
CA GLN A 163 -23.18 -8.00 -8.27
C GLN A 163 -22.45 -7.73 -9.59
N PRO A 164 -23.17 -7.56 -10.70
CA PRO A 164 -22.57 -7.42 -12.03
C PRO A 164 -21.69 -6.17 -12.16
N HIS A 165 -21.94 -5.15 -11.34
CA HIS A 165 -21.16 -3.91 -11.35
C HIS A 165 -19.74 -4.06 -10.77
N ILE A 166 -19.43 -5.12 -10.03
CA ILE A 166 -18.07 -5.37 -9.54
C ILE A 166 -17.29 -6.15 -10.60
N THR A 167 -16.31 -5.49 -11.22
CA THR A 167 -15.49 -6.10 -12.28
C THR A 167 -14.25 -6.80 -11.74
N ASP A 168 -13.65 -6.26 -10.66
CA ASP A 168 -12.47 -6.88 -10.04
C ASP A 168 -12.39 -6.57 -8.53
N VAL A 169 -11.81 -7.52 -7.78
CA VAL A 169 -11.47 -7.38 -6.36
C VAL A 169 -10.03 -7.82 -6.17
N ARG A 170 -9.15 -6.88 -5.82
CA ARG A 170 -7.72 -7.13 -5.62
C ARG A 170 -7.20 -6.44 -4.36
N GLY A 171 -6.03 -6.89 -3.91
CA GLY A 171 -5.36 -6.31 -2.74
C GLY A 171 -4.70 -7.35 -1.87
N ARG A 172 -4.16 -6.87 -0.74
CA ARG A 172 -3.51 -7.72 0.26
C ARG A 172 -3.63 -7.08 1.64
N GLY A 173 -3.95 -7.90 2.65
CA GLY A 173 -4.28 -7.39 3.98
C GLY A 173 -5.42 -6.37 3.88
N LEU A 174 -5.32 -5.27 4.60
CA LEU A 174 -6.32 -4.20 4.63
C LEU A 174 -6.01 -3.08 3.61
N MET A 175 -5.40 -3.41 2.49
CA MET A 175 -5.23 -2.54 1.33
C MET A 175 -5.93 -3.18 0.14
N ILE A 176 -7.22 -2.83 -0.06
CA ILE A 176 -8.14 -3.53 -0.96
C ILE A 176 -8.72 -2.54 -1.97
N GLY A 177 -8.80 -2.98 -3.22
CA GLY A 177 -9.48 -2.30 -4.32
C GLY A 177 -10.70 -3.09 -4.78
N VAL A 178 -11.82 -2.40 -4.96
CA VAL A 178 -13.02 -2.93 -5.61
C VAL A 178 -13.26 -2.09 -6.85
N GLU A 179 -13.14 -2.69 -8.01
CA GLU A 179 -13.31 -2.01 -9.29
C GLU A 179 -14.71 -2.23 -9.84
N PHE A 180 -15.28 -1.19 -10.42
CA PHE A 180 -16.63 -1.20 -10.96
C PHE A 180 -16.62 -0.92 -12.47
N ASP A 181 -17.69 -1.32 -13.15
CA ASP A 181 -18.01 -0.90 -14.53
C ASP A 181 -18.64 0.51 -14.61
N VAL A 182 -18.93 1.10 -13.47
CA VAL A 182 -19.49 2.45 -13.28
C VAL A 182 -18.51 3.34 -12.50
N PRO A 183 -18.64 4.67 -12.60
CA PRO A 183 -17.80 5.57 -11.79
C PRO A 183 -17.99 5.32 -10.29
N HIS A 184 -16.88 5.18 -9.56
CA HIS A 184 -16.91 5.01 -8.10
C HIS A 184 -17.60 6.16 -7.35
N ALA A 185 -17.70 7.34 -8.00
CA ALA A 185 -18.27 8.54 -7.39
C ALA A 185 -19.71 8.35 -6.94
N ASP A 186 -20.53 7.65 -7.74
CA ASP A 186 -21.94 7.40 -7.42
C ASP A 186 -22.06 6.40 -6.26
N VAL A 187 -21.27 5.34 -6.30
CA VAL A 187 -21.18 4.35 -5.19
C VAL A 187 -20.75 5.03 -3.89
N ARG A 188 -19.67 5.84 -3.94
CA ARG A 188 -19.14 6.55 -2.76
C ARG A 188 -20.12 7.56 -2.20
N LYS A 189 -20.82 8.31 -3.06
CA LYS A 189 -21.81 9.29 -2.62
C LYS A 189 -22.90 8.61 -1.79
N LYS A 190 -23.44 7.50 -2.28
CA LYS A 190 -24.45 6.72 -1.55
C LYS A 190 -23.88 6.11 -0.26
N LEU A 191 -22.66 5.53 -0.30
CA LEU A 191 -21.99 5.02 0.91
C LEU A 191 -21.86 6.10 1.98
N VAL A 192 -21.40 7.30 1.63
CA VAL A 192 -21.20 8.39 2.60
C VAL A 192 -22.51 8.95 3.11
N TYR A 193 -23.45 9.33 2.24
CA TYR A 193 -24.62 10.10 2.62
C TYR A 193 -25.80 9.24 3.07
N GLU A 194 -25.93 8.02 2.55
CA GLU A 194 -27.05 7.13 2.87
C GLU A 194 -26.64 6.03 3.86
N GLN A 195 -25.40 5.56 3.77
CA GLN A 195 -24.89 4.46 4.61
C GLN A 195 -23.89 4.90 5.68
N HIS A 196 -23.50 6.19 5.72
CA HIS A 196 -22.54 6.75 6.68
C HIS A 196 -21.20 6.02 6.71
N CYS A 197 -20.76 5.53 5.53
CA CYS A 197 -19.55 4.76 5.36
C CYS A 197 -18.53 5.50 4.48
N PHE A 198 -17.39 5.87 5.06
CA PHE A 198 -16.34 6.60 4.34
C PHE A 198 -15.36 5.63 3.69
N THR A 199 -15.05 5.88 2.42
CA THR A 199 -14.08 5.10 1.65
C THR A 199 -13.16 5.99 0.85
N GLY A 200 -11.99 5.47 0.46
CA GLY A 200 -11.11 6.09 -0.51
C GLY A 200 -11.49 5.74 -1.95
N CYS A 201 -10.71 6.26 -2.90
CA CYS A 201 -10.85 5.92 -4.32
C CYS A 201 -9.48 6.00 -5.02
N ALA A 202 -9.41 5.44 -6.22
CA ALA A 202 -8.31 5.62 -7.15
C ALA A 202 -8.85 5.54 -8.59
N GLY A 203 -8.27 6.35 -9.49
CA GLY A 203 -8.80 6.45 -10.86
C GLY A 203 -10.28 6.85 -10.90
N THR A 204 -11.00 6.35 -11.89
CA THR A 204 -12.41 6.68 -12.12
C THR A 204 -13.37 5.66 -11.50
N ASN A 205 -12.98 4.39 -11.48
CA ASN A 205 -13.89 3.26 -11.24
C ASN A 205 -13.53 2.44 -10.00
N LEU A 206 -12.45 2.77 -9.28
CA LEU A 206 -11.99 1.96 -8.17
C LEU A 206 -12.34 2.57 -6.81
N LEU A 207 -13.04 1.81 -6.00
CA LEU A 207 -13.21 2.06 -4.57
C LEU A 207 -12.01 1.48 -3.82
N ARG A 208 -11.34 2.30 -3.02
CA ARG A 208 -10.18 1.87 -2.23
C ARG A 208 -10.56 1.77 -0.77
N LEU A 209 -10.37 0.57 -0.20
CA LEU A 209 -10.67 0.27 1.18
C LEU A 209 -9.38 0.20 1.98
N LEU A 210 -9.28 1.07 3.00
CA LEU A 210 -8.16 1.18 3.91
C LEU A 210 -8.69 1.27 5.35
N PRO A 211 -9.43 0.25 5.84
CA PRO A 211 -9.99 0.30 7.18
C PRO A 211 -8.88 0.32 8.24
N PRO A 212 -9.17 0.69 9.50
CA PRO A 212 -8.19 0.63 10.58
C PRO A 212 -7.68 -0.80 10.78
N LEU A 213 -6.41 -0.95 11.20
CA LEU A 213 -5.80 -2.27 11.38
C LEU A 213 -6.49 -3.11 12.46
N CYS A 214 -7.21 -2.47 13.37
CA CYS A 214 -7.99 -3.10 14.45
C CYS A 214 -9.44 -3.45 14.05
N ILE A 215 -9.80 -3.33 12.76
CA ILE A 215 -11.16 -3.68 12.31
C ILE A 215 -11.55 -5.09 12.76
N THR A 216 -12.77 -5.23 13.23
CA THR A 216 -13.35 -6.50 13.65
C THR A 216 -14.13 -7.17 12.52
N LYS A 217 -14.40 -8.47 12.67
CA LYS A 217 -15.25 -9.19 11.72
C LYS A 217 -16.65 -8.59 11.62
N ALA A 218 -17.23 -8.16 12.74
CA ALA A 218 -18.57 -7.55 12.76
C ALA A 218 -18.63 -6.23 11.96
N GLU A 219 -17.58 -5.40 12.07
CA GLU A 219 -17.48 -4.16 11.29
C GLU A 219 -17.26 -4.45 9.80
N ALA A 220 -16.49 -5.49 9.47
CA ALA A 220 -16.32 -5.95 8.09
C ALA A 220 -17.65 -6.44 7.50
N ASP A 221 -18.43 -7.23 8.26
CA ASP A 221 -19.77 -7.70 7.85
C ASP A 221 -20.75 -6.54 7.65
N ASP A 222 -20.73 -5.56 8.54
CA ASP A 222 -21.55 -4.34 8.41
C ASP A 222 -21.20 -3.56 7.14
N PHE A 223 -19.90 -3.39 6.84
CA PHE A 223 -19.47 -2.75 5.59
C PHE A 223 -19.97 -3.50 4.35
N ILE A 224 -19.82 -4.83 4.31
CA ILE A 224 -20.30 -5.66 3.18
C ILE A 224 -21.82 -5.49 3.00
N SER A 225 -22.58 -5.49 4.09
CA SER A 225 -24.05 -5.28 4.06
C SER A 225 -24.42 -3.91 3.48
N ARG A 226 -23.75 -2.84 3.92
CA ARG A 226 -23.96 -1.47 3.42
C ARG A 226 -23.58 -1.34 1.95
N LEU A 227 -22.45 -1.89 1.54
CA LEU A 227 -22.02 -1.90 0.14
C LEU A 227 -23.04 -2.65 -0.72
N THR A 228 -23.53 -3.80 -0.28
CA THR A 228 -24.57 -4.58 -0.96
C THR A 228 -25.84 -3.77 -1.15
N THR A 229 -26.27 -3.04 -0.11
CA THR A 229 -27.46 -2.16 -0.17
C THR A 229 -27.28 -1.08 -1.24
N VAL A 230 -26.12 -0.45 -1.31
CA VAL A 230 -25.81 0.57 -2.32
C VAL A 230 -25.82 -0.01 -3.73
N LEU A 231 -25.18 -1.17 -3.92
CA LEU A 231 -25.08 -1.80 -5.24
C LEU A 231 -26.44 -2.29 -5.78
N ASN A 232 -27.32 -2.75 -4.89
CA ASN A 232 -28.69 -3.13 -5.27
C ASN A 232 -29.57 -1.94 -5.68
N ALA A 233 -29.13 -0.72 -5.41
CA ALA A 233 -29.85 0.52 -5.73
C ALA A 233 -29.19 1.31 -6.87
N LEU A 234 -28.20 0.73 -7.57
CA LEU A 234 -27.62 1.27 -8.80
C LEU A 234 -28.47 0.89 -10.00
#